data_ae436fc8f72a4245e4c9759126526a8e
#
_entry.id   ae436fc8f72a4245e4c9759126526a8e
#
_cell.length_a   1.000
_cell.length_b   1.000
_cell.length_c   1.000
_cell.angle_alpha   90.00
_cell.angle_beta   90.00
_cell.angle_gamma   90.00
#
_symmetry.space_group_name_H-M   'P 1'
#
loop_
_entity.id
_entity.type
_entity.pdbx_description
1 polymer ?
#
loop_
_entity_poly.entity_id
_entity_poly.type
_entity_poly.pdbx_seq_one_letter_code
_entity_poly.pdbx_strand_id
1 'polypeptide(L)'
;MLNGHGDDIYKSSTEIKANFSTNVWYDADTDLLRSILTTHIDKIFHYPEPAAESFVQEVARHHNLQPQNVIAGNGATELFYLIAHAFEGSKTILPIPSFSEYEDACTLYKHQQIFVPLKNFQAGPADLMFICNPNNPDGHVWQLEEIENILQQYPQMTLVVDESFIDFAPTAQPCESLLVHYPNLLVIHSMTKSYAIPGLRLGYMLGNEDLIDRIRRFTHPWNVNALAIEIGKFLLQNGKYLLPDTGRLLKRKENFVRAFDELPGYTPVPSETSFFLIHTIHKSPVLKQKLLEQFGILIRDASNFRGLDEHYFRVNTLSEEKNQMLLRALRLLPITNL
;
A
#
# COMPACT_ATOMS: atom_id res chain seq x y z
N MET A 1 7.31 8.80 -12.90
CA MET A 1 7.41 8.81 -11.43
C MET A 1 7.73 10.22 -11.01
N LEU A 2 6.73 10.95 -10.58
CA LEU A 2 6.85 12.36 -10.17
C LEU A 2 7.33 12.49 -8.73
N ASN A 3 6.97 11.51 -7.88
CA ASN A 3 7.27 11.51 -6.46
C ASN A 3 8.20 10.35 -6.09
N GLY A 4 9.03 10.54 -5.05
CA GLY A 4 9.93 9.50 -4.55
C GLY A 4 9.20 8.46 -3.70
N HIS A 5 9.75 7.23 -3.63
CA HIS A 5 9.19 6.13 -2.83
C HIS A 5 10.11 5.75 -1.68
N GLY A 6 9.61 4.89 -0.78
CA GLY A 6 10.42 4.15 0.18
C GLY A 6 11.20 3.03 -0.51
N ASP A 7 12.02 2.32 0.28
CA ASP A 7 12.82 1.18 -0.18
C ASP A 7 13.85 1.54 -1.28
N ASP A 8 14.37 2.77 -1.23
CA ASP A 8 15.37 3.27 -2.18
C ASP A 8 16.81 2.81 -1.84
N ILE A 9 16.92 1.57 -1.35
CA ILE A 9 18.19 0.92 -0.96
C ILE A 9 19.21 0.91 -2.10
N TYR A 10 18.76 0.78 -3.34
CA TYR A 10 19.60 0.75 -4.54
C TYR A 10 20.33 2.09 -4.81
N LYS A 11 19.95 3.17 -4.12
CA LYS A 11 20.60 4.49 -4.24
C LYS A 11 21.79 4.66 -3.31
N SER A 12 22.00 3.74 -2.37
CA SER A 12 23.05 3.86 -1.36
C SER A 12 24.03 2.69 -1.43
N SER A 13 25.31 2.98 -1.23
CA SER A 13 26.34 1.98 -0.98
C SER A 13 26.51 1.65 0.50
N THR A 14 25.81 2.36 1.39
CA THR A 14 25.83 2.10 2.83
C THR A 14 25.09 0.82 3.15
N GLU A 15 25.70 -0.03 3.98
CA GLU A 15 25.03 -1.24 4.49
C GLU A 15 23.78 -0.85 5.32
N ILE A 16 22.65 -1.41 4.94
CA ILE A 16 21.38 -1.14 5.63
C ILE A 16 21.17 -2.19 6.72
N LYS A 17 21.28 -1.75 7.97
CA LYS A 17 21.08 -2.57 9.17
C LYS A 17 19.60 -2.67 9.56
N ALA A 18 18.82 -1.61 9.31
CA ALA A 18 17.39 -1.58 9.57
C ALA A 18 16.65 -0.71 8.53
N ASN A 19 15.67 -1.30 7.83
CA ASN A 19 14.87 -0.62 6.83
C ASN A 19 13.45 -0.37 7.34
N PHE A 20 13.18 0.84 7.84
CA PHE A 20 11.86 1.29 8.29
C PHE A 20 11.06 1.97 7.17
N SER A 21 11.64 2.14 5.98
CA SER A 21 11.05 2.93 4.90
C SER A 21 9.94 2.20 4.13
N THR A 22 9.88 0.89 4.23
CA THR A 22 8.88 0.05 3.55
C THR A 22 7.85 -0.48 4.54
N ASN A 23 6.60 -0.62 4.09
CA ASN A 23 5.50 -1.18 4.90
C ASN A 23 5.29 -2.68 4.60
N VAL A 24 6.31 -3.38 4.16
CA VAL A 24 6.27 -4.83 3.93
C VAL A 24 6.32 -5.56 5.27
N TRP A 25 5.57 -6.65 5.39
CA TRP A 25 5.62 -7.54 6.55
C TRP A 25 7.03 -8.12 6.73
N TYR A 26 7.72 -7.71 7.79
CA TYR A 26 9.14 -8.04 7.95
C TYR A 26 9.39 -9.39 8.65
N ASP A 27 8.38 -9.93 9.35
CA ASP A 27 8.46 -11.17 10.15
C ASP A 27 7.88 -12.38 9.37
N ALA A 28 7.74 -12.25 8.03
CA ALA A 28 7.18 -13.29 7.16
C ALA A 28 8.10 -14.52 7.08
N ASP A 29 7.50 -15.70 6.97
CA ASP A 29 8.22 -16.96 6.70
C ASP A 29 8.71 -17.00 5.23
N THR A 30 9.88 -16.41 5.01
CA THR A 30 10.49 -16.36 3.69
C THR A 30 11.04 -17.71 3.22
N ASP A 31 11.29 -18.67 4.11
CA ASP A 31 11.86 -19.98 3.75
C ASP A 31 10.80 -20.86 3.08
N LEU A 32 9.56 -20.82 3.58
CA LEU A 32 8.45 -21.49 2.91
C LEU A 32 8.22 -20.90 1.51
N LEU A 33 8.16 -19.57 1.40
CA LEU A 33 7.99 -18.91 0.10
C LEU A 33 9.13 -19.24 -0.87
N ARG A 34 10.37 -19.28 -0.40
CA ARG A 34 11.54 -19.68 -1.19
C ARG A 34 11.43 -21.12 -1.69
N SER A 35 10.99 -22.02 -0.83
CA SER A 35 10.78 -23.43 -1.19
C SER A 35 9.76 -23.57 -2.33
N ILE A 36 8.63 -22.86 -2.22
CA ILE A 36 7.58 -22.89 -3.25
C ILE A 36 8.07 -22.28 -4.56
N LEU A 37 8.77 -21.14 -4.51
CA LEU A 37 9.38 -20.53 -5.69
C LEU A 37 10.34 -21.48 -6.39
N THR A 38 11.15 -22.23 -5.61
CA THR A 38 12.09 -23.22 -6.16
C THR A 38 11.39 -24.35 -6.89
N THR A 39 10.23 -24.81 -6.41
CA THR A 39 9.46 -25.89 -7.09
C THR A 39 8.84 -25.43 -8.41
N HIS A 40 8.66 -24.12 -8.60
CA HIS A 40 8.07 -23.57 -9.81
C HIS A 40 9.07 -22.80 -10.69
N ILE A 41 10.38 -22.87 -10.38
CA ILE A 41 11.38 -22.04 -11.06
C ILE A 41 11.41 -22.26 -12.58
N ASP A 42 11.16 -23.46 -13.04
CA ASP A 42 11.18 -23.81 -14.47
C ASP A 42 10.08 -23.12 -15.28
N LYS A 43 9.07 -22.55 -14.61
CA LYS A 43 8.01 -21.74 -15.27
C LYS A 43 8.59 -20.50 -15.96
N ILE A 44 9.77 -19.99 -15.55
CA ILE A 44 10.43 -18.85 -16.19
C ILE A 44 10.85 -19.09 -17.63
N PHE A 45 10.93 -20.35 -18.07
CA PHE A 45 11.32 -20.72 -19.43
C PHE A 45 10.14 -20.75 -20.41
N HIS A 46 8.93 -20.46 -19.96
CA HIS A 46 7.71 -20.43 -20.75
C HIS A 46 6.96 -19.12 -20.57
N TYR A 47 6.22 -18.68 -21.60
CA TYR A 47 5.31 -17.56 -21.44
C TYR A 47 4.25 -17.88 -20.37
N PRO A 48 3.93 -16.93 -19.48
CA PRO A 48 2.80 -17.09 -18.56
C PRO A 48 1.47 -17.06 -19.31
N GLU A 49 0.39 -17.31 -18.59
CA GLU A 49 -0.97 -17.11 -19.09
C GLU A 49 -1.20 -15.65 -19.46
N PRO A 50 -1.79 -15.33 -20.64
CA PRO A 50 -1.89 -13.95 -21.14
C PRO A 50 -2.60 -12.97 -20.20
N ALA A 51 -3.62 -13.43 -19.48
CA ALA A 51 -4.38 -12.64 -18.50
C ALA A 51 -4.31 -13.22 -17.06
N ALA A 52 -3.29 -14.05 -16.77
CA ALA A 52 -3.14 -14.76 -15.51
C ALA A 52 -4.41 -15.55 -15.10
N GLU A 53 -5.02 -16.24 -16.07
CA GLU A 53 -6.35 -16.83 -15.99
C GLU A 53 -6.51 -17.76 -14.78
N SER A 54 -5.52 -18.61 -14.50
CA SER A 54 -5.58 -19.52 -13.35
C SER A 54 -5.53 -18.78 -12.01
N PHE A 55 -4.79 -17.67 -11.93
CA PHE A 55 -4.78 -16.81 -10.74
C PHE A 55 -6.10 -16.05 -10.60
N VAL A 56 -6.62 -15.49 -11.70
CA VAL A 56 -7.93 -14.82 -11.73
C VAL A 56 -9.06 -15.76 -11.26
N GLN A 57 -9.07 -17.02 -11.71
CA GLN A 57 -10.02 -18.04 -11.24
C GLN A 57 -9.89 -18.28 -9.74
N GLU A 58 -8.66 -18.36 -9.22
CA GLU A 58 -8.42 -18.56 -7.79
C GLU A 58 -8.87 -17.37 -6.95
N VAL A 59 -8.60 -16.12 -7.40
CA VAL A 59 -9.11 -14.90 -6.77
C VAL A 59 -10.64 -14.89 -6.75
N ALA A 60 -11.28 -15.19 -7.88
CA ALA A 60 -12.73 -15.23 -7.99
C ALA A 60 -13.33 -16.27 -7.01
N ARG A 61 -12.74 -17.47 -6.93
CA ARG A 61 -13.14 -18.51 -5.98
C ARG A 61 -12.97 -18.05 -4.53
N HIS A 62 -11.86 -17.39 -4.20
CA HIS A 62 -11.54 -16.89 -2.85
C HIS A 62 -12.59 -15.88 -2.36
N HIS A 63 -13.02 -14.98 -3.22
CA HIS A 63 -13.99 -13.91 -2.92
C HIS A 63 -15.45 -14.26 -3.27
N ASN A 64 -15.76 -15.51 -3.68
CA ASN A 64 -17.09 -15.93 -4.13
C ASN A 64 -17.64 -15.05 -5.28
N LEU A 65 -16.77 -14.67 -6.21
CA LEU A 65 -17.08 -13.88 -7.40
C LEU A 65 -16.91 -14.72 -8.67
N GLN A 66 -17.23 -14.14 -9.82
CA GLN A 66 -16.95 -14.74 -11.12
C GLN A 66 -15.63 -14.19 -11.68
N PRO A 67 -14.90 -14.94 -12.55
CA PRO A 67 -13.66 -14.45 -13.16
C PRO A 67 -13.80 -13.11 -13.90
N GLN A 68 -14.99 -12.81 -14.42
CA GLN A 68 -15.30 -11.54 -15.08
C GLN A 68 -15.23 -10.33 -14.15
N ASN A 69 -15.34 -10.55 -12.83
CA ASN A 69 -15.26 -9.53 -11.81
C ASN A 69 -13.81 -9.22 -11.38
N VAL A 70 -12.80 -9.83 -12.02
CA VAL A 70 -11.41 -9.79 -11.54
C VAL A 70 -10.45 -9.37 -12.64
N ILE A 71 -9.48 -8.52 -12.31
CA ILE A 71 -8.26 -8.27 -13.10
C ILE A 71 -7.05 -8.53 -12.23
N ALA A 72 -6.08 -9.31 -12.74
CA ALA A 72 -4.75 -9.47 -12.14
C ALA A 72 -3.81 -8.37 -12.66
N GLY A 73 -2.93 -7.86 -11.79
CA GLY A 73 -1.99 -6.80 -12.12
C GLY A 73 -0.56 -7.09 -11.65
N ASN A 74 0.40 -6.47 -12.31
CA ASN A 74 1.82 -6.45 -11.94
C ASN A 74 2.04 -5.58 -10.68
N GLY A 75 1.46 -6.03 -9.57
CA GLY A 75 1.24 -5.28 -8.34
C GLY A 75 0.02 -4.34 -8.46
N ALA A 76 -0.45 -3.84 -7.30
CA ALA A 76 -1.56 -2.89 -7.25
C ALA A 76 -1.27 -1.60 -8.05
N THR A 77 -0.02 -1.18 -8.15
CA THR A 77 0.36 0.03 -8.88
C THR A 77 -0.07 0.00 -10.34
N GLU A 78 0.13 -1.11 -11.06
CA GLU A 78 -0.36 -1.21 -12.45
C GLU A 78 -1.86 -0.96 -12.53
N LEU A 79 -2.62 -1.48 -11.57
CA LEU A 79 -4.08 -1.34 -11.56
C LEU A 79 -4.52 0.12 -11.40
N PHE A 80 -3.80 0.93 -10.61
CA PHE A 80 -4.09 2.37 -10.51
C PHE A 80 -3.91 3.08 -11.85
N TYR A 81 -2.84 2.73 -12.59
CA TYR A 81 -2.59 3.31 -13.92
C TYR A 81 -3.61 2.84 -14.96
N LEU A 82 -4.04 1.58 -14.92
CA LEU A 82 -5.10 1.06 -15.79
C LEU A 82 -6.44 1.77 -15.55
N ILE A 83 -6.81 1.99 -14.27
CA ILE A 83 -8.00 2.74 -13.90
C ILE A 83 -7.89 4.18 -14.42
N ALA A 84 -6.78 4.87 -14.12
CA ALA A 84 -6.58 6.23 -14.57
C ALA A 84 -6.62 6.33 -16.11
N HIS A 85 -6.09 5.35 -16.84
CA HIS A 85 -6.19 5.30 -18.30
C HIS A 85 -7.64 5.11 -18.79
N ALA A 86 -8.38 4.19 -18.16
CA ALA A 86 -9.78 3.94 -18.51
C ALA A 86 -10.71 5.16 -18.22
N PHE A 87 -10.27 6.06 -17.36
CA PHE A 87 -10.95 7.30 -16.99
C PHE A 87 -10.19 8.56 -17.45
N GLU A 88 -9.39 8.50 -18.52
CA GLU A 88 -8.60 9.63 -19.01
C GLU A 88 -9.43 10.92 -19.08
N GLY A 89 -8.87 12.02 -18.57
CA GLY A 89 -9.49 13.35 -18.58
C GLY A 89 -10.60 13.56 -17.53
N SER A 90 -10.96 12.56 -16.75
CA SER A 90 -12.01 12.62 -15.75
C SER A 90 -11.66 13.54 -14.58
N LYS A 91 -12.72 14.03 -13.90
CA LYS A 91 -12.60 14.75 -12.62
C LYS A 91 -12.42 13.73 -11.50
N THR A 92 -11.29 13.82 -10.78
CA THR A 92 -10.91 12.81 -9.79
C THR A 92 -10.62 13.44 -8.42
N ILE A 93 -11.26 12.88 -7.38
CA ILE A 93 -11.01 13.25 -5.99
C ILE A 93 -9.88 12.39 -5.43
N LEU A 94 -8.91 13.05 -4.81
CA LEU A 94 -7.77 12.44 -4.14
C LEU A 94 -7.71 12.96 -2.70
N PRO A 95 -8.07 12.14 -1.68
CA PRO A 95 -7.83 12.48 -0.29
C PRO A 95 -6.33 12.65 -0.02
N ILE A 96 -5.96 13.65 0.79
CA ILE A 96 -4.57 13.95 1.13
C ILE A 96 -4.36 14.10 2.64
N PRO A 97 -3.19 13.63 3.18
CA PRO A 97 -2.14 12.91 2.47
C PRO A 97 -2.56 11.49 2.09
N SER A 98 -2.11 10.99 0.93
CA SER A 98 -2.35 9.62 0.50
C SER A 98 -1.22 9.13 -0.41
N PHE A 99 -1.32 7.90 -0.91
CA PHE A 99 -0.28 7.29 -1.74
C PHE A 99 -0.13 8.04 -3.07
N SER A 100 1.10 8.49 -3.36
CA SER A 100 1.38 9.40 -4.48
C SER A 100 1.12 8.81 -5.87
N GLU A 101 1.09 7.47 -6.01
CA GLU A 101 0.83 6.84 -7.31
C GLU A 101 -0.57 7.11 -7.87
N TYR A 102 -1.55 7.44 -7.02
CA TYR A 102 -2.86 7.87 -7.52
C TYR A 102 -2.75 9.21 -8.24
N GLU A 103 -2.02 10.18 -7.63
CA GLU A 103 -1.74 11.48 -8.25
C GLU A 103 -0.91 11.34 -9.52
N ASP A 104 0.15 10.51 -9.48
CA ASP A 104 1.03 10.27 -10.63
C ASP A 104 0.26 9.65 -11.81
N ALA A 105 -0.59 8.63 -11.56
CA ALA A 105 -1.43 8.01 -12.56
C ALA A 105 -2.45 9.01 -13.15
N CYS A 106 -3.14 9.74 -12.29
CA CYS A 106 -4.09 10.78 -12.71
C CYS A 106 -3.42 11.90 -13.53
N THR A 107 -2.20 12.30 -13.16
CA THR A 107 -1.43 13.28 -13.92
C THR A 107 -1.06 12.77 -15.32
N LEU A 108 -0.61 11.52 -15.41
CA LEU A 108 -0.23 10.91 -16.70
C LEU A 108 -1.41 10.88 -17.69
N TYR A 109 -2.61 10.58 -17.19
CA TYR A 109 -3.83 10.47 -17.98
C TYR A 109 -4.73 11.73 -17.91
N LYS A 110 -4.13 12.90 -17.60
CA LYS A 110 -4.72 14.24 -17.72
C LYS A 110 -6.02 14.45 -16.93
N HIS A 111 -6.15 13.82 -15.76
CA HIS A 111 -7.31 14.03 -14.89
C HIS A 111 -7.36 15.45 -14.31
N GLN A 112 -8.56 15.96 -14.11
CA GLN A 112 -8.81 17.16 -13.30
C GLN A 112 -8.80 16.74 -11.83
N GLN A 113 -7.65 16.88 -11.17
CA GLN A 113 -7.44 16.39 -9.81
C GLN A 113 -7.99 17.39 -8.78
N ILE A 114 -8.76 16.86 -7.81
CA ILE A 114 -9.30 17.60 -6.67
C ILE A 114 -8.73 17.00 -5.39
N PHE A 115 -7.86 17.76 -4.74
CA PHE A 115 -7.24 17.35 -3.50
C PHE A 115 -8.10 17.78 -2.31
N VAL A 116 -8.50 16.81 -1.47
CA VAL A 116 -9.34 17.03 -0.29
C VAL A 116 -8.63 16.54 0.95
N PRO A 117 -8.39 17.39 1.96
CA PRO A 117 -7.77 16.94 3.20
C PRO A 117 -8.58 15.84 3.89
N LEU A 118 -7.91 14.77 4.35
CA LEU A 118 -8.55 13.69 5.13
C LEU A 118 -9.19 14.23 6.42
N LYS A 119 -8.54 15.19 7.06
CA LYS A 119 -9.12 15.85 8.21
C LYS A 119 -10.37 16.63 7.81
N ASN A 120 -11.52 16.24 8.36
CA ASN A 120 -12.86 16.77 8.02
C ASN A 120 -13.21 16.53 6.53
N PHE A 121 -12.89 15.34 6.01
CA PHE A 121 -13.16 14.97 4.63
C PHE A 121 -14.63 15.13 4.26
N GLN A 122 -14.85 15.71 3.09
CA GLN A 122 -16.17 15.78 2.44
C GLN A 122 -16.01 15.47 0.96
N ALA A 123 -16.63 14.38 0.52
CA ALA A 123 -16.70 14.09 -0.90
C ALA A 123 -17.55 15.14 -1.63
N GLY A 124 -17.26 15.34 -2.91
CA GLY A 124 -18.02 16.18 -3.82
C GLY A 124 -18.31 15.45 -5.13
N PRO A 125 -19.05 16.07 -6.07
CA PRO A 125 -19.32 15.43 -7.36
C PRO A 125 -18.05 15.33 -8.20
N ALA A 126 -17.75 14.09 -8.64
CA ALA A 126 -16.62 13.75 -9.49
C ALA A 126 -16.96 12.50 -10.32
N ASP A 127 -16.08 12.10 -11.24
CA ASP A 127 -16.22 10.87 -12.02
C ASP A 127 -15.53 9.69 -11.35
N LEU A 128 -14.46 9.99 -10.59
CA LEU A 128 -13.58 9.00 -9.95
C LEU A 128 -13.12 9.51 -8.59
N MET A 129 -12.93 8.59 -7.65
CA MET A 129 -12.30 8.87 -6.36
C MET A 129 -11.43 7.69 -5.96
N PHE A 130 -10.20 7.95 -5.46
CA PHE A 130 -9.35 6.95 -4.84
C PHE A 130 -9.36 7.10 -3.33
N ILE A 131 -9.52 5.99 -2.63
CA ILE A 131 -9.35 5.87 -1.18
C ILE A 131 -8.31 4.79 -0.91
N CYS A 132 -7.35 5.04 -0.02
CA CYS A 132 -6.47 4.03 0.54
C CYS A 132 -7.02 3.61 1.91
N ASN A 133 -7.30 2.34 2.12
CA ASN A 133 -7.90 1.83 3.36
C ASN A 133 -7.25 0.52 3.83
N PRO A 134 -6.41 0.52 4.87
CA PRO A 134 -5.89 1.68 5.63
C PRO A 134 -5.02 2.61 4.81
N ASN A 135 -5.05 3.90 5.14
CA ASN A 135 -4.35 4.92 4.37
C ASN A 135 -2.82 4.90 4.58
N ASN A 136 -2.10 5.11 3.53
CA ASN A 136 -0.67 5.37 3.53
C ASN A 136 -0.45 6.86 3.14
N PRO A 137 0.11 7.73 4.02
CA PRO A 137 1.15 7.36 4.99
C PRO A 137 0.73 7.29 6.48
N ASP A 138 -0.46 7.73 6.87
CA ASP A 138 -0.83 7.99 8.26
C ASP A 138 -1.51 6.81 8.99
N GLY A 139 -1.94 5.78 8.24
CA GLY A 139 -2.61 4.61 8.79
C GLY A 139 -4.06 4.86 9.23
N HIS A 140 -4.69 5.92 8.72
CA HIS A 140 -6.11 6.19 8.91
C HIS A 140 -6.97 5.07 8.32
N VAL A 141 -8.01 4.64 9.03
CA VAL A 141 -8.97 3.63 8.59
C VAL A 141 -10.31 4.30 8.27
N TRP A 142 -10.77 4.10 7.05
CA TRP A 142 -12.14 4.43 6.64
C TRP A 142 -13.07 3.32 7.13
N GLN A 143 -14.11 3.70 7.86
CA GLN A 143 -15.12 2.72 8.28
C GLN A 143 -15.99 2.31 7.09
N LEU A 144 -16.45 1.06 7.09
CA LEU A 144 -17.27 0.52 5.99
C LEU A 144 -18.52 1.38 5.72
N GLU A 145 -19.15 1.92 6.78
CA GLU A 145 -20.29 2.82 6.70
C GLU A 145 -19.94 4.14 6.01
N GLU A 146 -18.76 4.69 6.22
CA GLU A 146 -18.32 5.94 5.54
C GLU A 146 -18.13 5.69 4.03
N ILE A 147 -17.55 4.54 3.66
CA ILE A 147 -17.38 4.11 2.27
C ILE A 147 -18.75 3.90 1.61
N GLU A 148 -19.66 3.20 2.29
CA GLU A 148 -21.01 2.96 1.81
C GLU A 148 -21.80 4.25 1.61
N ASN A 149 -21.71 5.20 2.54
CA ASN A 149 -22.34 6.52 2.42
C ASN A 149 -21.86 7.28 1.18
N ILE A 150 -20.57 7.21 0.85
CA ILE A 150 -20.01 7.82 -0.37
C ILE A 150 -20.60 7.16 -1.62
N LEU A 151 -20.68 5.83 -1.66
CA LEU A 151 -21.24 5.08 -2.79
C LEU A 151 -22.72 5.41 -3.02
N GLN A 152 -23.49 5.52 -1.95
CA GLN A 152 -24.92 5.89 -1.99
C GLN A 152 -25.13 7.34 -2.43
N GLN A 153 -24.34 8.26 -1.91
CA GLN A 153 -24.47 9.69 -2.19
C GLN A 153 -24.04 10.05 -3.63
N TYR A 154 -23.06 9.30 -4.18
CA TYR A 154 -22.50 9.58 -5.50
C TYR A 154 -22.55 8.34 -6.41
N PRO A 155 -23.75 7.84 -6.80
CA PRO A 155 -23.88 6.55 -7.53
C PRO A 155 -23.29 6.59 -8.94
N GLN A 156 -23.02 7.79 -9.51
CA GLN A 156 -22.37 7.95 -10.82
C GLN A 156 -20.84 8.06 -10.71
N MET A 157 -20.29 8.26 -9.51
CA MET A 157 -18.86 8.33 -9.28
C MET A 157 -18.32 6.93 -9.04
N THR A 158 -17.28 6.53 -9.76
CA THR A 158 -16.56 5.30 -9.46
C THR A 158 -15.68 5.52 -8.23
N LEU A 159 -15.86 4.70 -7.21
CA LEU A 159 -15.02 4.69 -6.01
C LEU A 159 -14.02 3.54 -6.09
N VAL A 160 -12.73 3.85 -5.98
CA VAL A 160 -11.63 2.89 -5.91
C VAL A 160 -11.14 2.84 -4.47
N VAL A 161 -11.23 1.67 -3.84
CA VAL A 161 -10.71 1.42 -2.50
C VAL A 161 -9.47 0.53 -2.59
N ASP A 162 -8.31 1.10 -2.27
CA ASP A 162 -7.05 0.37 -2.19
C ASP A 162 -6.88 -0.26 -0.81
N GLU A 163 -7.06 -1.58 -0.74
CA GLU A 163 -6.92 -2.40 0.46
C GLU A 163 -5.53 -3.05 0.59
N SER A 164 -4.49 -2.42 0.03
CA SER A 164 -3.11 -2.95 0.08
C SER A 164 -2.57 -3.19 1.50
N PHE A 165 -3.20 -2.61 2.52
CA PHE A 165 -2.80 -2.72 3.92
C PHE A 165 -3.90 -3.27 4.83
N ILE A 166 -4.96 -3.84 4.29
CA ILE A 166 -6.13 -4.33 5.05
C ILE A 166 -5.73 -5.34 6.16
N ASP A 167 -4.76 -6.21 5.88
CA ASP A 167 -4.26 -7.22 6.81
C ASP A 167 -3.43 -6.64 7.97
N PHE A 168 -3.17 -5.33 8.01
CA PHE A 168 -2.39 -4.68 9.06
C PHE A 168 -3.23 -3.89 10.07
N ALA A 169 -4.54 -3.79 9.85
CA ALA A 169 -5.44 -3.05 10.72
C ALA A 169 -6.71 -3.88 11.01
N PRO A 170 -6.83 -4.50 12.18
CA PRO A 170 -7.99 -5.32 12.53
C PRO A 170 -9.29 -4.50 12.70
N THR A 171 -9.19 -3.18 12.77
CA THR A 171 -10.33 -2.24 12.79
C THR A 171 -10.89 -1.96 11.40
N ALA A 172 -10.10 -2.18 10.35
CA ALA A 172 -10.54 -2.02 8.97
C ALA A 172 -11.40 -3.22 8.53
N GLN A 173 -12.51 -2.93 7.88
CA GLN A 173 -13.39 -3.94 7.31
C GLN A 173 -13.24 -3.97 5.80
N PRO A 174 -13.02 -5.17 5.19
CA PRO A 174 -12.94 -5.30 3.74
C PRO A 174 -14.23 -4.89 3.02
N CYS A 175 -14.09 -4.27 1.86
CA CYS A 175 -15.22 -3.72 1.09
C CYS A 175 -15.89 -4.74 0.14
N GLU A 176 -15.43 -5.99 0.08
CA GLU A 176 -15.96 -6.98 -0.87
C GLU A 176 -17.48 -7.22 -0.70
N SER A 177 -17.99 -7.12 0.54
CA SER A 177 -19.43 -7.27 0.80
C SER A 177 -20.27 -6.19 0.10
N LEU A 178 -19.71 -5.06 -0.21
CA LEU A 178 -20.38 -3.95 -0.90
C LEU A 178 -20.45 -4.15 -2.42
N LEU A 179 -19.58 -4.99 -3.01
CA LEU A 179 -19.53 -5.22 -4.47
C LEU A 179 -20.84 -5.70 -5.07
N VAL A 180 -21.63 -6.47 -4.31
CA VAL A 180 -22.92 -7.00 -4.75
C VAL A 180 -23.98 -5.88 -4.88
N HIS A 181 -23.83 -4.82 -4.09
CA HIS A 181 -24.82 -3.73 -3.99
C HIS A 181 -24.44 -2.49 -4.79
N TYR A 182 -23.13 -2.26 -5.00
CA TYR A 182 -22.61 -1.04 -5.58
C TYR A 182 -21.79 -1.29 -6.85
N PRO A 183 -22.40 -1.18 -8.06
CA PRO A 183 -21.70 -1.43 -9.32
C PRO A 183 -20.60 -0.40 -9.62
N ASN A 184 -20.58 0.72 -8.89
CA ASN A 184 -19.58 1.81 -8.98
C ASN A 184 -18.40 1.63 -8.03
N LEU A 185 -18.24 0.46 -7.37
CA LEU A 185 -17.11 0.15 -6.48
C LEU A 185 -16.05 -0.69 -7.20
N LEU A 186 -14.79 -0.32 -7.03
CA LEU A 186 -13.60 -1.12 -7.34
C LEU A 186 -12.80 -1.33 -6.05
N VAL A 187 -12.39 -2.55 -5.76
CA VAL A 187 -11.54 -2.91 -4.62
C VAL A 187 -10.22 -3.46 -5.14
N ILE A 188 -9.09 -2.94 -4.63
CA ILE A 188 -7.75 -3.34 -5.05
C ILE A 188 -7.03 -3.99 -3.88
N HIS A 189 -6.43 -5.15 -4.12
CA HIS A 189 -5.59 -5.86 -3.17
C HIS A 189 -4.16 -5.98 -3.67
N SER A 190 -3.21 -5.77 -2.76
CA SER A 190 -1.80 -6.00 -2.99
C SER A 190 -1.31 -7.19 -2.19
N MET A 191 -0.79 -8.20 -2.87
CA MET A 191 -0.16 -9.34 -2.18
C MET A 191 1.27 -9.04 -1.74
N THR A 192 1.82 -7.89 -2.13
CA THR A 192 3.23 -7.54 -1.90
C THR A 192 3.57 -7.24 -0.45
N LYS A 193 2.61 -6.75 0.35
CA LYS A 193 2.84 -6.24 1.70
C LYS A 193 2.69 -7.31 2.75
N SER A 194 1.52 -7.91 2.83
CA SER A 194 1.14 -8.91 3.84
C SER A 194 1.92 -10.20 3.70
N TYR A 195 2.26 -10.59 2.46
CA TYR A 195 3.02 -11.81 2.18
C TYR A 195 4.53 -11.59 1.95
N ALA A 196 5.01 -10.36 2.13
CA ALA A 196 6.43 -10.01 1.98
C ALA A 196 7.06 -10.43 0.63
N ILE A 197 6.34 -10.26 -0.47
CA ILE A 197 6.78 -10.58 -1.84
C ILE A 197 6.87 -9.36 -2.76
N PRO A 198 7.47 -8.23 -2.34
CA PRO A 198 7.45 -6.99 -3.13
C PRO A 198 8.13 -7.15 -4.49
N GLY A 199 9.11 -8.04 -4.61
CA GLY A 199 9.84 -8.31 -5.85
C GLY A 199 9.06 -9.13 -6.89
N LEU A 200 8.02 -9.88 -6.49
CA LEU A 200 7.19 -10.66 -7.41
C LEU A 200 6.16 -9.82 -8.17
N ARG A 201 5.80 -8.67 -7.62
CA ARG A 201 4.86 -7.75 -8.27
C ARG A 201 3.50 -8.39 -8.56
N LEU A 202 2.68 -8.61 -7.52
CA LEU A 202 1.37 -9.22 -7.66
C LEU A 202 0.30 -8.42 -6.91
N GLY A 203 -0.83 -8.19 -7.57
CA GLY A 203 -2.04 -7.62 -7.01
C GLY A 203 -3.24 -7.97 -7.89
N TYR A 204 -4.43 -7.66 -7.42
CA TYR A 204 -5.66 -7.86 -8.19
C TYR A 204 -6.70 -6.80 -7.83
N MET A 205 -7.67 -6.64 -8.73
CA MET A 205 -8.79 -5.73 -8.59
C MET A 205 -10.09 -6.50 -8.74
N LEU A 206 -11.06 -6.14 -7.91
CA LEU A 206 -12.42 -6.67 -7.90
C LEU A 206 -13.40 -5.56 -8.27
N GLY A 207 -14.45 -5.90 -8.99
CA GLY A 207 -15.49 -4.94 -9.35
C GLY A 207 -16.66 -5.54 -10.13
N ASN A 208 -17.61 -4.70 -10.48
CA ASN A 208 -18.69 -5.08 -11.39
C ASN A 208 -18.14 -5.41 -12.79
N GLU A 209 -18.73 -6.38 -13.47
CA GLU A 209 -18.30 -6.87 -14.79
C GLU A 209 -18.12 -5.73 -15.82
N ASP A 210 -19.06 -4.80 -15.91
CA ASP A 210 -18.99 -3.68 -16.86
C ASP A 210 -17.79 -2.75 -16.60
N LEU A 211 -17.51 -2.45 -15.31
CA LEU A 211 -16.34 -1.67 -14.94
C LEU A 211 -15.03 -2.42 -15.19
N ILE A 212 -15.00 -3.70 -14.85
CA ILE A 212 -13.86 -4.57 -15.09
C ILE A 212 -13.57 -4.67 -16.59
N ASP A 213 -14.59 -4.85 -17.42
CA ASP A 213 -14.42 -4.92 -18.88
C ASP A 213 -13.95 -3.59 -19.48
N ARG A 214 -14.45 -2.47 -18.97
CA ARG A 214 -13.95 -1.14 -19.37
C ARG A 214 -12.44 -1.02 -19.13
N ILE A 215 -11.94 -1.45 -17.97
CA ILE A 215 -10.53 -1.34 -17.59
C ILE A 215 -9.68 -2.41 -18.30
N ARG A 216 -10.21 -3.63 -18.47
CA ARG A 216 -9.52 -4.76 -19.10
C ARG A 216 -9.05 -4.44 -20.54
N ARG A 217 -9.73 -3.55 -21.25
CA ARG A 217 -9.33 -3.10 -22.61
C ARG A 217 -7.95 -2.43 -22.66
N PHE A 218 -7.43 -1.99 -21.52
CA PHE A 218 -6.13 -1.32 -21.39
C PHE A 218 -5.05 -2.24 -20.80
N THR A 219 -5.40 -3.49 -20.42
CA THR A 219 -4.40 -4.46 -19.94
C THR A 219 -3.53 -4.96 -21.09
N HIS A 220 -2.26 -5.20 -20.79
CA HIS A 220 -1.36 -5.84 -21.73
C HIS A 220 -1.32 -7.36 -21.49
N PRO A 221 -1.22 -8.20 -22.54
CA PRO A 221 -1.01 -9.62 -22.35
C PRO A 221 0.31 -9.87 -21.61
N TRP A 222 0.34 -10.92 -20.77
CA TRP A 222 1.51 -11.35 -19.99
C TRP A 222 2.00 -10.32 -18.95
N ASN A 223 1.13 -9.45 -18.48
CA ASN A 223 1.48 -8.43 -17.48
C ASN A 223 1.91 -9.02 -16.13
N VAL A 224 1.42 -10.21 -15.77
CA VAL A 224 1.79 -10.93 -14.53
C VAL A 224 2.77 -12.05 -14.86
N ASN A 225 3.91 -12.08 -14.20
CA ASN A 225 4.94 -13.10 -14.44
C ASN A 225 4.53 -14.48 -13.90
N ALA A 226 5.10 -15.54 -14.49
CA ALA A 226 4.75 -16.94 -14.20
C ALA A 226 4.92 -17.31 -12.72
N LEU A 227 5.96 -16.86 -12.05
CA LEU A 227 6.20 -17.16 -10.64
C LEU A 227 5.19 -16.45 -9.73
N ALA A 228 4.79 -15.23 -10.07
CA ALA A 228 3.76 -14.50 -9.35
C ALA A 228 2.41 -15.21 -9.43
N ILE A 229 2.04 -15.75 -10.59
CA ILE A 229 0.81 -16.55 -10.78
C ILE A 229 0.82 -17.77 -9.84
N GLU A 230 1.89 -18.56 -9.84
CA GLU A 230 1.96 -19.77 -9.01
C GLU A 230 1.95 -19.47 -7.51
N ILE A 231 2.75 -18.48 -7.09
CA ILE A 231 2.77 -18.05 -5.69
C ILE A 231 1.42 -17.46 -5.28
N GLY A 232 0.80 -16.65 -6.13
CA GLY A 232 -0.50 -16.06 -5.86
C GLY A 232 -1.59 -17.10 -5.60
N LYS A 233 -1.66 -18.13 -6.44
CA LYS A 233 -2.57 -19.27 -6.25
C LYS A 233 -2.32 -19.98 -4.92
N PHE A 234 -1.06 -20.29 -4.64
CA PHE A 234 -0.68 -20.93 -3.37
C PHE A 234 -1.11 -20.09 -2.16
N LEU A 235 -0.85 -18.79 -2.19
CA LEU A 235 -1.16 -17.87 -1.09
C LEU A 235 -2.66 -17.75 -0.84
N LEU A 236 -3.48 -17.68 -1.88
CA LEU A 236 -4.94 -17.64 -1.74
C LEU A 236 -5.50 -18.94 -1.17
N GLN A 237 -4.92 -20.08 -1.50
CA GLN A 237 -5.34 -21.40 -1.02
C GLN A 237 -4.86 -21.70 0.41
N ASN A 238 -3.65 -21.25 0.77
CA ASN A 238 -2.96 -21.69 1.97
C ASN A 238 -2.39 -20.54 2.82
N GLY A 239 -2.41 -19.30 2.31
CA GLY A 239 -1.63 -18.19 2.86
C GLY A 239 -2.16 -17.59 4.16
N LYS A 240 -3.32 -18.01 4.68
CA LYS A 240 -3.87 -17.48 5.92
C LYS A 240 -2.89 -17.53 7.10
N TYR A 241 -2.04 -18.54 7.14
CA TYR A 241 -1.01 -18.71 8.19
C TYR A 241 0.22 -17.83 7.97
N LEU A 242 0.35 -17.23 6.78
CA LEU A 242 1.46 -16.35 6.41
C LEU A 242 1.10 -14.86 6.57
N LEU A 243 -0.13 -14.56 6.92
CA LEU A 243 -0.57 -13.18 7.20
C LEU A 243 0.01 -12.68 8.53
N PRO A 244 0.18 -11.37 8.68
CA PRO A 244 0.64 -10.77 9.93
C PRO A 244 -0.23 -11.17 11.13
N ASP A 245 0.40 -11.59 12.23
CA ASP A 245 -0.24 -11.58 13.53
C ASP A 245 -0.43 -10.12 13.98
N THR A 246 -1.58 -9.54 13.62
CA THR A 246 -1.89 -8.13 13.87
C THR A 246 -1.90 -7.80 15.36
N GLY A 247 -2.36 -8.71 16.22
CA GLY A 247 -2.37 -8.50 17.67
C GLY A 247 -0.96 -8.29 18.22
N ARG A 248 -0.04 -9.19 17.87
CA ARG A 248 1.37 -9.10 18.27
C ARG A 248 2.07 -7.89 17.64
N LEU A 249 1.78 -7.62 16.36
CA LEU A 249 2.38 -6.51 15.63
C LEU A 249 1.96 -5.15 16.20
N LEU A 250 0.67 -4.94 16.44
CA LEU A 250 0.16 -3.69 17.01
C LEU A 250 0.58 -3.49 18.46
N LYS A 251 0.70 -4.56 19.24
CA LYS A 251 1.26 -4.46 20.59
C LYS A 251 2.71 -3.98 20.58
N ARG A 252 3.51 -4.49 19.64
CA ARG A 252 4.90 -4.02 19.43
C ARG A 252 4.92 -2.56 18.99
N LYS A 253 4.01 -2.15 18.07
CA LYS A 253 3.86 -0.76 17.65
C LYS A 253 3.53 0.17 18.83
N GLU A 254 2.60 -0.21 19.71
CA GLU A 254 2.27 0.57 20.90
C GLU A 254 3.48 0.84 21.80
N ASN A 255 4.30 -0.19 22.02
CA ASN A 255 5.53 -0.05 22.81
C ASN A 255 6.53 0.87 22.12
N PHE A 256 6.66 0.73 20.79
CA PHE A 256 7.54 1.57 19.97
C PHE A 256 7.08 3.05 19.99
N VAL A 257 5.79 3.31 19.85
CA VAL A 257 5.21 4.66 19.92
C VAL A 257 5.43 5.29 21.30
N ARG A 258 5.16 4.56 22.40
CA ARG A 258 5.40 5.07 23.76
C ARG A 258 6.85 5.47 24.02
N ALA A 259 7.80 4.79 23.40
CA ALA A 259 9.21 5.12 23.58
C ALA A 259 9.60 6.51 23.03
N PHE A 260 8.76 7.10 22.19
CA PHE A 260 8.94 8.48 21.70
C PHE A 260 8.57 9.53 22.77
N ASP A 261 7.81 9.17 23.82
CA ASP A 261 7.50 10.09 24.93
C ASP A 261 8.79 10.61 25.63
N GLU A 262 9.87 9.82 25.53
CA GLU A 262 11.19 10.18 26.06
C GLU A 262 12.11 10.83 25.01
N LEU A 263 11.62 11.15 23.81
CA LEU A 263 12.39 11.70 22.70
C LEU A 263 11.88 13.10 22.32
N PRO A 264 12.42 14.18 22.93
CA PRO A 264 12.02 15.54 22.56
C PRO A 264 12.25 15.82 21.08
N GLY A 265 11.30 16.49 20.45
CA GLY A 265 11.38 16.85 19.03
C GLY A 265 10.87 15.78 18.05
N TYR A 266 10.30 14.68 18.55
CA TYR A 266 9.67 13.64 17.75
C TYR A 266 8.30 13.31 18.31
N THR A 267 7.25 13.50 17.53
CA THR A 267 5.85 13.28 17.94
C THR A 267 5.18 12.30 16.99
N PRO A 268 4.93 11.04 17.39
CA PRO A 268 4.18 10.10 16.58
C PRO A 268 2.76 10.58 16.32
N VAL A 269 2.29 10.39 15.08
CA VAL A 269 0.90 10.62 14.69
C VAL A 269 0.11 9.34 14.94
N PRO A 270 -1.10 9.40 15.51
CA PRO A 270 -1.95 8.21 15.69
C PRO A 270 -2.14 7.45 14.37
N SER A 271 -2.07 6.13 14.44
CA SER A 271 -2.22 5.22 13.31
C SER A 271 -2.85 3.91 13.74
N GLU A 272 -3.69 3.30 12.92
CA GLU A 272 -4.31 2.00 13.18
C GLU A 272 -3.52 0.82 12.60
N THR A 273 -2.44 1.10 11.87
CA THR A 273 -1.57 0.10 11.24
C THR A 273 -0.23 -0.08 11.96
N SER A 274 0.61 -0.96 11.41
CA SER A 274 1.99 -1.15 11.89
C SER A 274 2.93 0.01 11.58
N PHE A 275 2.59 0.85 10.61
CA PHE A 275 3.37 2.01 10.23
C PHE A 275 2.69 3.29 10.71
N PHE A 276 3.48 4.33 10.94
CA PHE A 276 2.98 5.61 11.40
C PHE A 276 3.89 6.76 10.99
N LEU A 277 3.30 7.94 10.88
CA LEU A 277 4.04 9.19 10.71
C LEU A 277 4.61 9.65 12.04
N ILE A 278 5.73 10.35 11.95
CA ILE A 278 6.34 11.09 13.06
C ILE A 278 6.55 12.53 12.60
N HIS A 279 5.97 13.47 13.35
CA HIS A 279 6.31 14.88 13.21
C HIS A 279 7.61 15.15 13.97
N THR A 280 8.52 15.90 13.36
CA THR A 280 9.83 16.21 13.94
C THR A 280 10.22 17.67 13.73
N ILE A 281 11.06 18.20 14.63
CA ILE A 281 11.66 19.51 14.46
C ILE A 281 12.73 19.56 13.37
N HIS A 282 13.20 18.41 12.91
CA HIS A 282 14.24 18.30 11.88
C HIS A 282 13.64 18.24 10.49
N LYS A 283 14.42 18.63 9.48
CA LYS A 283 14.08 18.37 8.08
C LYS A 283 14.23 16.88 7.77
N SER A 284 13.12 16.23 7.46
CA SER A 284 13.05 14.78 7.22
C SER A 284 14.05 14.29 6.15
N PRO A 285 14.29 14.98 5.01
CA PRO A 285 15.32 14.57 4.06
C PRO A 285 16.73 14.52 4.68
N VAL A 286 17.08 15.51 5.51
CA VAL A 286 18.37 15.58 6.20
C VAL A 286 18.48 14.50 7.27
N LEU A 287 17.42 14.31 8.05
CA LEU A 287 17.33 13.25 9.06
C LEU A 287 17.50 11.86 8.43
N LYS A 288 16.81 11.60 7.32
CA LYS A 288 16.95 10.35 6.55
C LYS A 288 18.40 10.09 6.14
N GLN A 289 19.06 11.10 5.57
CA GLN A 289 20.45 10.97 5.14
C GLN A 289 21.38 10.66 6.32
N LYS A 290 21.26 11.39 7.42
CA LYS A 290 22.11 11.17 8.61
C LYS A 290 21.89 9.81 9.25
N LEU A 291 20.62 9.36 9.38
CA LEU A 291 20.32 8.04 9.90
C LEU A 291 20.93 6.93 9.03
N LEU A 292 20.87 7.11 7.72
CA LEU A 292 21.45 6.14 6.79
C LEU A 292 22.98 6.12 6.87
N GLU A 293 23.64 7.26 6.76
CA GLU A 293 25.10 7.36 6.70
C GLU A 293 25.79 6.97 8.02
N GLN A 294 25.24 7.39 9.15
CA GLN A 294 25.87 7.20 10.46
C GLN A 294 25.48 5.87 11.13
N PHE A 295 24.26 5.37 10.89
CA PHE A 295 23.72 4.24 11.63
C PHE A 295 23.27 3.06 10.74
N GLY A 296 23.24 3.23 9.41
CA GLY A 296 22.69 2.23 8.50
C GLY A 296 21.18 2.05 8.63
N ILE A 297 20.46 3.11 9.05
CA ILE A 297 19.01 3.08 9.26
C ILE A 297 18.32 3.86 8.16
N LEU A 298 17.40 3.21 7.45
CA LEU A 298 16.61 3.82 6.40
C LEU A 298 15.18 4.09 6.86
N ILE A 299 14.78 5.36 6.87
CA ILE A 299 13.41 5.83 7.13
C ILE A 299 12.75 6.30 5.83
N ARG A 300 11.42 6.45 5.82
CA ARG A 300 10.68 7.07 4.71
C ARG A 300 10.53 8.56 4.97
N ASP A 301 11.27 9.38 4.25
CA ASP A 301 11.00 10.82 4.18
C ASP A 301 9.59 11.05 3.61
N ALA A 302 8.72 11.71 4.38
CA ALA A 302 7.33 11.95 4.01
C ALA A 302 7.07 13.38 3.49
N SER A 303 8.09 14.18 3.28
CA SER A 303 7.98 15.56 2.81
C SER A 303 7.35 15.70 1.43
N ASN A 304 7.39 14.64 0.63
CA ASN A 304 6.82 14.59 -0.72
C ASN A 304 5.37 14.11 -0.79
N PHE A 305 4.76 13.74 0.34
CA PHE A 305 3.33 13.50 0.37
C PHE A 305 2.57 14.83 0.34
N ARG A 306 1.67 14.99 -0.62
CA ARG A 306 0.82 16.19 -0.69
C ARG A 306 0.04 16.36 0.62
N GLY A 307 0.08 17.55 1.20
CA GLY A 307 -0.54 17.85 2.50
C GLY A 307 0.36 17.66 3.72
N LEU A 308 1.58 17.14 3.52
CA LEU A 308 2.64 17.12 4.53
C LEU A 308 3.76 18.10 4.15
N ASP A 309 4.63 18.42 5.11
CA ASP A 309 5.80 19.27 4.92
C ASP A 309 7.11 18.51 5.22
N GLU A 310 8.23 19.22 5.20
CA GLU A 310 9.56 18.64 5.44
C GLU A 310 9.82 18.16 6.87
N HIS A 311 8.83 18.29 7.76
CA HIS A 311 8.91 17.88 9.16
C HIS A 311 8.23 16.54 9.45
N TYR A 312 7.89 15.77 8.41
CA TYR A 312 7.29 14.46 8.58
C TYR A 312 8.14 13.36 7.98
N PHE A 313 8.28 12.26 8.72
CA PHE A 313 8.78 11.00 8.20
C PHE A 313 7.88 9.85 8.63
N ARG A 314 7.89 8.76 7.87
CA ARG A 314 7.15 7.54 8.20
C ARG A 314 8.11 6.41 8.54
N VAL A 315 7.73 5.59 9.51
CA VAL A 315 8.40 4.35 9.88
C VAL A 315 7.40 3.20 9.91
N ASN A 316 7.87 1.99 9.61
CA ASN A 316 7.17 0.76 9.92
C ASN A 316 7.67 0.20 11.24
N THR A 317 6.85 -0.60 11.93
CA THR A 317 7.26 -1.32 13.14
C THR A 317 8.02 -2.58 12.72
N LEU A 318 9.26 -2.72 13.19
CA LEU A 318 10.12 -3.88 12.95
C LEU A 318 10.26 -4.73 14.24
N SER A 319 11.34 -5.52 14.36
CA SER A 319 11.65 -6.22 15.60
C SER A 319 11.91 -5.24 16.74
N GLU A 320 11.74 -5.68 17.97
CA GLU A 320 12.06 -4.85 19.15
C GLU A 320 13.51 -4.34 19.09
N GLU A 321 14.46 -5.20 18.71
CA GLU A 321 15.87 -4.84 18.56
C GLU A 321 16.06 -3.70 17.56
N LYS A 322 15.46 -3.81 16.36
CA LYS A 322 15.55 -2.78 15.32
C LYS A 322 14.86 -1.49 15.73
N ASN A 323 13.69 -1.58 16.37
CA ASN A 323 13.00 -0.41 16.90
C ASN A 323 13.87 0.33 17.91
N GLN A 324 14.54 -0.39 18.83
CA GLN A 324 15.50 0.21 19.77
C GLN A 324 16.73 0.80 19.08
N MET A 325 17.20 0.23 17.95
CA MET A 325 18.28 0.85 17.15
C MET A 325 17.87 2.24 16.66
N LEU A 326 16.66 2.40 16.10
CA LEU A 326 16.19 3.71 15.65
C LEU A 326 16.09 4.71 16.82
N LEU A 327 15.48 4.30 17.93
CA LEU A 327 15.32 5.17 19.10
C LEU A 327 16.68 5.64 19.65
N ARG A 328 17.68 4.75 19.73
CA ARG A 328 19.06 5.12 20.14
C ARG A 328 19.71 6.08 19.15
N ALA A 329 19.55 5.83 17.84
CA ALA A 329 20.11 6.72 16.80
C ALA A 329 19.49 8.12 16.90
N LEU A 330 18.18 8.22 17.10
CA LEU A 330 17.48 9.50 17.26
C LEU A 330 17.94 10.27 18.52
N ARG A 331 18.23 9.58 19.63
CA ARG A 331 18.78 10.19 20.86
C ARG A 331 20.19 10.78 20.66
N LEU A 332 20.98 10.18 19.78
CA LEU A 332 22.35 10.61 19.51
C LEU A 332 22.44 11.79 18.53
N LEU A 333 21.38 12.03 17.76
CA LEU A 333 21.34 13.17 16.87
C LEU A 333 21.03 14.45 17.65
N PRO A 334 21.78 15.54 17.44
CA PRO A 334 21.59 16.79 18.18
C PRO A 334 20.23 17.41 17.89
N ILE A 335 19.54 17.91 18.92
CA ILE A 335 18.24 18.59 18.82
C ILE A 335 18.37 19.94 18.08
N THR A 336 19.57 20.51 17.99
CA THR A 336 19.84 21.77 17.32
C THR A 336 20.50 21.56 15.96
N ASN A 337 19.90 22.11 14.90
CA ASN A 337 20.45 22.25 13.53
C ASN A 337 20.72 20.94 12.75
N LEU A 338 19.66 20.15 12.50
CA LEU A 338 19.65 19.23 11.36
C LEU A 338 18.89 19.82 10.18
#